data_711becadeac7bfc9bc04b77788492cc1
#
_entry.id   711becadeac7bfc9bc04b77788492cc1
#
_cell.length_a   1.000
_cell.length_b   1.000
_cell.length_c   1.000
_cell.angle_alpha   90.00
_cell.angle_beta   90.00
_cell.angle_gamma   90.00
#
_symmetry.space_group_name_H-M   'P 1'
#
loop_
_entity.id
_entity.type
_entity.pdbx_description
1 polymer ?
#
loop_
_entity_poly.entity_id
_entity_poly.type
_entity_poly.pdbx_seq_one_letter_code
_entity_poly.pdbx_strand_id
1 'polypeptide(L)'
;AVWPDALYALVWVGPPLIIVAVQAMSGERQLFSPVFRGDWRDAWLAVLAALFCGLCWELWNIFSLARWTYHIPHAQVLHVFEMPLLGYAGYLPFGITCIVAAQLLTGLDPRARYR
;
A
#
# COMPACT_ATOMS: atom_id res chain seq x y z
N ALA A 1 -15.74 17.34 4.90
CA ALA A 1 -15.83 15.88 4.73
C ALA A 1 -17.10 15.38 5.40
N VAL A 2 -18.01 14.75 4.65
CA VAL A 2 -19.34 14.39 5.16
C VAL A 2 -19.27 13.16 6.09
N TRP A 3 -18.29 12.27 5.92
CA TRP A 3 -18.16 11.00 6.66
C TRP A 3 -16.70 10.59 6.76
N PRO A 4 -15.89 11.26 7.60
CA PRO A 4 -14.46 11.06 7.64
C PRO A 4 -14.09 9.64 8.07
N ASP A 5 -14.79 9.08 9.04
CA ASP A 5 -14.48 7.75 9.59
C ASP A 5 -14.82 6.61 8.61
N ALA A 6 -15.90 6.75 7.83
CA ALA A 6 -16.29 5.75 6.85
C ALA A 6 -15.43 5.82 5.57
N LEU A 7 -14.97 7.03 5.20
CA LEU A 7 -14.21 7.25 3.97
C LEU A 7 -12.69 7.22 4.19
N TYR A 8 -12.24 7.02 5.42
CA TYR A 8 -10.81 7.00 5.75
C TYR A 8 -10.00 6.00 4.91
N ALA A 9 -10.55 4.81 4.69
CA ALA A 9 -9.91 3.79 3.88
C ALA A 9 -9.70 4.22 2.41
N LEU A 10 -10.56 5.10 1.86
CA LEU A 10 -10.44 5.58 0.48
C LEU A 10 -9.21 6.47 0.26
N VAL A 11 -8.68 7.09 1.32
CA VAL A 11 -7.44 7.89 1.23
C VAL A 11 -6.26 7.00 0.83
N TRP A 12 -6.27 5.75 1.26
CA TRP A 12 -5.19 4.79 0.97
C TRP A 12 -5.42 4.00 -0.31
N VAL A 13 -6.66 3.70 -0.63
CA VAL A 13 -7.02 2.85 -1.78
C VAL A 13 -7.31 3.70 -3.03
N GLY A 14 -7.81 4.91 -2.85
CA GLY A 14 -8.20 5.79 -3.95
C GLY A 14 -7.06 6.12 -4.93
N PRO A 15 -5.92 6.64 -4.47
CA PRO A 15 -4.81 7.00 -5.36
C PRO A 15 -4.34 5.87 -6.27
N PRO A 16 -4.02 4.66 -5.78
CA PRO A 16 -3.59 3.58 -6.65
C PRO A 16 -4.68 3.14 -7.63
N LEU A 17 -5.95 3.15 -7.23
CA LEU A 17 -7.05 2.81 -8.13
C LEU A 17 -7.20 3.83 -9.26
N ILE A 18 -7.07 5.12 -8.97
CA ILE A 18 -7.14 6.17 -9.98
C ILE A 18 -6.00 6.01 -10.99
N ILE A 19 -4.76 5.81 -10.52
CA ILE A 19 -3.61 5.66 -11.39
C ILE A 19 -3.78 4.42 -12.30
N VAL A 20 -4.16 3.30 -11.71
CA VAL A 20 -4.39 2.05 -12.46
C VAL A 20 -5.52 2.20 -13.47
N ALA A 21 -6.60 2.89 -13.11
CA ALA A 21 -7.71 3.16 -14.04
C ALA A 21 -7.27 4.02 -15.22
N VAL A 22 -6.50 5.09 -14.96
CA VAL A 22 -5.95 5.95 -16.02
C VAL A 22 -5.02 5.15 -16.95
N GLN A 23 -4.10 4.36 -16.41
CA GLN A 23 -3.21 3.49 -17.20
C GLN A 23 -4.01 2.49 -18.05
N ALA A 24 -5.05 1.88 -17.47
CA ALA A 24 -5.92 0.97 -18.20
C ALA A 24 -6.66 1.64 -19.36
N MET A 25 -7.17 2.86 -19.13
CA MET A 25 -7.84 3.66 -20.17
C MET A 25 -6.88 4.10 -21.27
N SER A 26 -5.62 4.35 -20.95
CA SER A 26 -4.56 4.70 -21.91
C SER A 26 -4.00 3.49 -22.66
N GLY A 27 -4.49 2.29 -22.37
CA GLY A 27 -3.96 1.05 -22.97
C GLY A 27 -2.56 0.66 -22.51
N GLU A 28 -2.07 1.28 -21.43
CA GLU A 28 -0.76 0.99 -20.88
C GLU A 28 -0.77 -0.29 -20.04
N ARG A 29 0.39 -0.92 -19.93
CA ARG A 29 0.57 -2.04 -19.01
C ARG A 29 0.57 -1.54 -17.59
N GLN A 30 -0.26 -2.14 -16.76
CA GLN A 30 -0.42 -1.81 -15.36
C GLN A 30 -0.04 -3.00 -14.47
N LEU A 31 0.19 -2.74 -13.19
CA LEU A 31 0.54 -3.76 -12.19
C LEU A 31 -0.42 -4.96 -12.18
N PHE A 32 -1.72 -4.72 -12.39
CA PHE A 32 -2.73 -5.77 -12.37
C PHE A 32 -2.89 -6.52 -13.70
N SER A 33 -2.25 -6.08 -14.79
CA SER A 33 -2.32 -6.81 -16.07
C SER A 33 -1.87 -8.27 -15.97
N PRO A 34 -0.82 -8.62 -15.20
CA PRO A 34 -0.46 -10.01 -14.92
C PRO A 34 -1.45 -10.74 -14.02
N VAL A 35 -2.06 -10.03 -13.07
CA VAL A 35 -3.04 -10.59 -12.14
C VAL A 35 -4.24 -11.18 -12.87
N PHE A 36 -4.72 -10.51 -13.92
CA PHE A 36 -5.80 -11.03 -14.78
C PHE A 36 -5.42 -12.33 -15.53
N ARG A 37 -4.13 -12.65 -15.58
CA ARG A 37 -3.60 -13.92 -16.12
C ARG A 37 -3.22 -14.92 -15.04
N GLY A 38 -3.59 -14.65 -13.77
CA GLY A 38 -3.32 -15.50 -12.62
C GLY A 38 -1.93 -15.31 -11.99
N ASP A 39 -1.15 -14.33 -12.46
CA ASP A 39 0.18 -14.07 -11.90
C ASP A 39 0.13 -12.92 -10.88
N TRP A 40 0.11 -13.29 -9.62
CA TRP A 40 0.02 -12.40 -8.46
C TRP A 40 1.37 -12.01 -7.86
N ARG A 41 2.48 -12.49 -8.44
CA ARG A 41 3.82 -12.39 -7.84
C ARG A 41 4.20 -10.96 -7.49
N ASP A 42 4.09 -10.04 -8.45
CA ASP A 42 4.52 -8.64 -8.26
C ASP A 42 3.63 -7.92 -7.23
N ALA A 43 2.34 -8.21 -7.24
CA ALA A 43 1.42 -7.65 -6.25
C ALA A 43 1.75 -8.15 -4.84
N TRP A 44 1.99 -9.45 -4.66
CA TRP A 44 2.38 -10.00 -3.36
C TRP A 44 3.74 -9.48 -2.89
N LEU A 45 4.72 -9.35 -3.77
CA LEU A 45 6.02 -8.80 -3.41
C LEU A 45 5.92 -7.35 -2.93
N ALA A 46 5.11 -6.52 -3.60
CA ALA A 46 4.86 -5.14 -3.19
C ALA A 46 4.22 -5.06 -1.80
N VAL A 47 3.20 -5.87 -1.58
CA VAL A 47 2.47 -5.94 -0.30
C VAL A 47 3.38 -6.40 0.83
N LEU A 48 4.12 -7.49 0.63
CA LEU A 48 5.02 -8.04 1.65
C LEU A 48 6.18 -7.09 1.95
N ALA A 49 6.75 -6.44 0.94
CA ALA A 49 7.80 -5.45 1.14
C ALA A 49 7.31 -4.26 1.96
N ALA A 50 6.11 -3.73 1.66
CA ALA A 50 5.53 -2.63 2.41
C ALA A 50 5.20 -3.04 3.85
N LEU A 51 4.67 -4.24 4.06
CA LEU A 51 4.39 -4.77 5.39
C LEU A 51 5.67 -4.91 6.21
N PHE A 52 6.73 -5.45 5.61
CA PHE A 52 8.05 -5.56 6.27
C PHE A 52 8.61 -4.18 6.62
N CYS A 53 8.59 -3.21 5.69
CA CYS A 53 9.01 -1.84 5.97
C CYS A 53 8.16 -1.21 7.07
N GLY A 54 6.85 -1.46 7.08
CA GLY A 54 5.95 -0.99 8.11
C GLY A 54 6.29 -1.55 9.49
N LEU A 55 6.61 -2.84 9.59
CA LEU A 55 7.07 -3.44 10.84
C LEU A 55 8.38 -2.82 11.33
N CYS A 56 9.35 -2.59 10.45
CA CYS A 56 10.60 -1.88 10.80
C CYS A 56 10.31 -0.45 11.28
N TRP A 57 9.38 0.24 10.63
CA TRP A 57 8.97 1.58 11.00
C TRP A 57 8.35 1.64 12.39
N GLU A 58 7.46 0.69 12.71
CA GLU A 58 6.85 0.58 14.04
C GLU A 58 7.87 0.20 15.11
N LEU A 59 8.84 -0.64 14.77
CA LEU A 59 9.95 -0.97 15.66
C LEU A 59 10.77 0.28 16.00
N TRP A 60 11.05 1.15 15.05
CA TRP A 60 11.71 2.42 15.31
C TRP A 60 10.84 3.37 16.14
N ASN A 61 9.55 3.41 15.84
CA ASN A 61 8.62 4.25 16.58
C ASN A 61 8.65 3.94 18.09
N ILE A 62 8.65 2.67 18.48
CA ILE A 62 8.62 2.24 19.87
C ILE A 62 9.85 2.71 20.66
N PHE A 63 11.01 2.81 20.00
CA PHE A 63 12.26 3.26 20.59
C PHE A 63 12.51 4.77 20.41
N SER A 64 11.61 5.48 19.76
CA SER A 64 11.73 6.92 19.53
C SER A 64 11.35 7.72 20.77
N LEU A 65 12.07 8.80 21.06
CA LEU A 65 11.70 9.77 22.10
C LEU A 65 10.41 10.53 21.73
N ALA A 66 10.20 10.79 20.45
CA ALA A 66 9.00 11.44 19.89
C ALA A 66 8.10 10.40 19.22
N ARG A 67 7.76 9.34 19.95
CA ARG A 67 6.90 8.29 19.39
C ARG A 67 5.49 8.80 19.19
N TRP A 68 4.88 8.33 18.12
CA TRP A 68 3.47 8.56 17.83
C TRP A 68 2.62 7.34 18.20
N THR A 69 1.37 7.60 18.49
CA THR A 69 0.35 6.59 18.78
C THR A 69 -0.76 6.65 17.73
N TYR A 70 -1.40 5.53 17.49
CA TYR A 70 -2.46 5.43 16.49
C TYR A 70 -3.83 5.42 17.14
N HIS A 71 -4.73 6.26 16.63
CA HIS A 71 -6.14 6.24 16.97
C HIS A 71 -6.95 5.92 15.73
N ILE A 72 -7.20 4.61 15.50
CA ILE A 72 -7.99 4.15 14.36
C ILE A 72 -9.39 3.86 14.88
N PRO A 73 -10.43 4.56 14.39
CA PRO A 73 -11.81 4.30 14.79
C PRO A 73 -12.17 2.82 14.59
N HIS A 74 -12.83 2.23 15.59
CA HIS A 74 -13.31 0.84 15.58
C HIS A 74 -12.24 -0.27 15.48
N ALA A 75 -10.95 0.06 15.51
CA ALA A 75 -9.86 -0.90 15.28
C ALA A 75 -8.82 -0.94 16.40
N GLN A 76 -9.22 -0.59 17.64
CA GLN A 76 -8.33 -0.56 18.81
C GLN A 76 -8.19 -1.94 19.49
N VAL A 77 -8.14 -3.02 18.69
CA VAL A 77 -8.05 -4.38 19.21
C VAL A 77 -6.76 -5.02 18.70
N LEU A 78 -6.06 -5.75 19.59
CA LEU A 78 -4.81 -6.45 19.24
C LEU A 78 -3.75 -5.51 18.65
N HIS A 79 -2.89 -4.97 19.51
CA HIS A 79 -1.78 -4.13 19.08
C HIS A 79 -0.53 -4.96 18.83
N VAL A 80 0.19 -4.64 17.78
CA VAL A 80 1.57 -5.02 17.56
C VAL A 80 2.38 -3.74 17.59
N PHE A 81 3.23 -3.60 18.59
CA PHE A 81 3.85 -2.32 18.96
C PHE A 81 2.79 -1.27 19.32
N GLU A 82 2.88 -0.05 18.81
CA GLU A 82 1.91 1.02 19.05
C GLU A 82 0.70 0.98 18.08
N MET A 83 0.77 0.15 17.02
CA MET A 83 -0.25 0.09 15.98
C MET A 83 -1.24 -1.06 16.22
N PRO A 84 -2.55 -0.81 16.12
CA PRO A 84 -3.54 -1.88 16.07
C PRO A 84 -3.29 -2.80 14.88
N LEU A 85 -3.52 -4.10 15.05
CA LEU A 85 -3.27 -5.10 14.00
C LEU A 85 -3.97 -4.76 12.67
N LEU A 86 -5.20 -4.24 12.76
CA LEU A 86 -5.95 -3.80 11.58
C LEU A 86 -5.29 -2.59 10.88
N GLY A 87 -4.50 -1.78 11.60
CA GLY A 87 -3.74 -0.68 11.03
C GLY A 87 -2.69 -1.14 10.03
N TYR A 88 -2.12 -2.34 10.25
CA TYR A 88 -1.17 -2.94 9.29
C TYR A 88 -1.81 -3.26 7.94
N ALA A 89 -3.13 -3.42 7.87
CA ALA A 89 -3.82 -3.58 6.60
C ALA A 89 -3.66 -2.37 5.68
N GLY A 90 -3.37 -1.18 6.22
CA GLY A 90 -3.06 0.02 5.43
C GLY A 90 -1.76 -0.09 4.62
N TYR A 91 -0.81 -0.92 5.05
CA TYR A 91 0.43 -1.15 4.29
C TYR A 91 0.19 -1.94 3.00
N LEU A 92 -0.90 -2.70 2.90
CA LEU A 92 -1.24 -3.47 1.70
C LEU A 92 -1.48 -2.55 0.49
N PRO A 93 -2.45 -1.62 0.52
CA PRO A 93 -2.64 -0.67 -0.57
C PRO A 93 -1.46 0.30 -0.71
N PHE A 94 -0.75 0.63 0.37
CA PHE A 94 0.43 1.49 0.31
C PHE A 94 1.55 0.88 -0.54
N GLY A 95 1.85 -0.41 -0.38
CA GLY A 95 2.84 -1.11 -1.20
C GLY A 95 2.50 -1.09 -2.69
N ILE A 96 1.22 -1.29 -3.00
CA ILE A 96 0.71 -1.19 -4.38
C ILE A 96 0.87 0.24 -4.90
N THR A 97 0.54 1.25 -4.09
CA THR A 97 0.70 2.66 -4.45
C THR A 97 2.15 2.99 -4.78
N CYS A 98 3.10 2.55 -3.95
CA CYS A 98 4.53 2.78 -4.18
C CYS A 98 5.01 2.19 -5.51
N ILE A 99 4.63 0.96 -5.83
CA ILE A 99 5.03 0.31 -7.08
C ILE A 99 4.41 1.01 -8.29
N VAL A 100 3.11 1.33 -8.23
CA VAL A 100 2.41 1.99 -9.33
C VAL A 100 2.96 3.40 -9.55
N ALA A 101 3.25 4.15 -8.48
CA ALA A 101 3.89 5.46 -8.57
C ALA A 101 5.31 5.38 -9.15
N ALA A 102 6.09 4.37 -8.73
CA ALA A 102 7.43 4.15 -9.28
C ALA A 102 7.39 3.83 -10.78
N GLN A 103 6.46 3.00 -11.22
CA GLN A 103 6.26 2.70 -12.64
C GLN A 103 5.91 3.95 -13.44
N LEU A 104 5.01 4.78 -12.92
CA LEU A 104 4.59 6.02 -13.56
C LEU A 104 5.77 7.01 -13.71
N LEU A 105 6.58 7.18 -12.67
CA LEU A 105 7.68 8.14 -12.64
C LEU A 105 8.89 7.68 -13.46
N THR A 106 9.15 6.38 -13.51
CA THR A 106 10.36 5.86 -14.17
C THR A 106 10.10 5.38 -15.59
N GLY A 107 8.86 5.18 -15.98
CA GLY A 107 8.51 4.51 -17.24
C GLY A 107 9.04 3.08 -17.33
N LEU A 108 9.57 2.53 -16.26
CA LEU A 108 10.19 1.21 -16.21
C LEU A 108 9.12 0.15 -15.97
N ASP A 109 9.01 -0.78 -16.92
CA ASP A 109 8.36 -2.05 -16.67
C ASP A 109 9.28 -2.88 -15.74
N PRO A 110 8.86 -3.21 -14.50
CA PRO A 110 9.67 -3.99 -13.56
C PRO A 110 10.17 -5.31 -14.15
N ARG A 111 9.44 -5.86 -15.13
CA ARG A 111 9.77 -7.12 -15.80
C ARG A 111 10.77 -6.98 -16.97
N ALA A 112 11.04 -5.77 -17.44
CA ALA A 112 12.05 -5.56 -18.48
C ALA A 112 13.45 -5.94 -18.00
N ARG A 113 13.68 -6.00 -16.68
CA ARG A 113 14.96 -6.40 -16.06
C ARG A 113 15.22 -7.91 -16.00
N TYR A 114 14.19 -8.73 -16.27
CA TYR A 114 14.28 -10.19 -16.14
C TYR A 114 14.13 -10.93 -17.47
N ARG A 115 14.32 -10.20 -18.57
CA ARG A 115 14.45 -10.79 -19.92
C ARG A 115 15.90 -10.88 -20.35
#